data_9cb86d8e016ad0f009bdf07d742789c0
#
_entry.id   9cb86d8e016ad0f009bdf07d742789c0
#
_cell.length_a   1.000
_cell.length_b   1.000
_cell.length_c   1.000
_cell.angle_alpha   90.00
_cell.angle_beta   90.00
_cell.angle_gamma   90.00
#
_symmetry.space_group_name_H-M   'P 1'
#
loop_
_entity.id
_entity.type
_entity.pdbx_description
1 polymer ?
#
loop_
_entity_poly.entity_id
_entity_poly.type
_entity_poly.pdbx_seq_one_letter_code
_entity_poly.pdbx_strand_id
1 'polypeptide(L)'
;MDIKAAAVPTPAHVIIVVEENRSQTNIIGNKSAPYINQLAANGAMMTQSFAEVHPSEPNYYALFAGSTLGVKENACPVNGGNTPNLGSELLAAGYTFVGFAESLPAVGSPACRAGKYARKHVPWASFANIPGSQSLPFTAFPAPSSYASLPTVALVIPNLDDDMHDGSIAQGDEWLYQNLSQYASWARANNSLLILTWDEDDNTPRNQIPTVFYGANVRPGAYSEPISHYNVLSTLESMYGLPKLGYAASAPPITDIWGA
;
A
#
# COMPACT_ATOMS: atom_id res chain seq x y z
N MET A 1 -23.87 5.96 24.52
CA MET A 1 -24.21 5.13 23.35
C MET A 1 -22.93 4.48 22.92
N ASP A 2 -22.80 3.19 23.19
CA ASP A 2 -21.66 2.42 22.66
C ASP A 2 -21.81 2.36 21.14
N ILE A 3 -20.99 3.12 20.44
CA ILE A 3 -20.87 2.98 18.98
C ILE A 3 -20.17 1.64 18.78
N LYS A 4 -20.95 0.61 18.47
CA LYS A 4 -20.41 -0.69 18.09
C LYS A 4 -19.50 -0.42 16.90
N ALA A 5 -18.20 -0.74 17.02
CA ALA A 5 -17.27 -0.61 15.91
C ALA A 5 -17.87 -1.29 14.68
N ALA A 6 -17.93 -0.58 13.56
CA ALA A 6 -18.43 -1.17 12.33
C ALA A 6 -17.56 -2.37 11.95
N ALA A 7 -18.16 -3.43 11.43
CA ALA A 7 -17.38 -4.54 10.91
C ALA A 7 -16.47 -4.04 9.79
N VAL A 8 -15.24 -4.55 9.73
CA VAL A 8 -14.33 -4.23 8.63
C VAL A 8 -14.99 -4.67 7.32
N PRO A 9 -15.14 -3.77 6.31
CA PRO A 9 -15.83 -4.11 5.06
C PRO A 9 -15.02 -5.11 4.24
N THR A 10 -15.67 -5.72 3.24
CA THR A 10 -15.02 -6.57 2.25
C THR A 10 -15.12 -5.88 0.88
N PRO A 11 -14.18 -5.00 0.50
CA PRO A 11 -14.18 -4.34 -0.79
C PRO A 11 -14.01 -5.35 -1.94
N ALA A 12 -14.59 -5.02 -3.10
CA ALA A 12 -14.37 -5.81 -4.30
C ALA A 12 -12.92 -5.69 -4.81
N HIS A 13 -12.35 -4.50 -4.70
CA HIS A 13 -10.96 -4.21 -5.10
C HIS A 13 -10.31 -3.27 -4.07
N VAL A 14 -9.08 -3.57 -3.71
CA VAL A 14 -8.22 -2.69 -2.90
C VAL A 14 -6.94 -2.42 -3.67
N ILE A 15 -6.67 -1.14 -3.94
CA ILE A 15 -5.39 -0.67 -4.48
C ILE A 15 -4.60 -0.06 -3.33
N ILE A 16 -3.39 -0.56 -3.12
CA ILE A 16 -2.47 -0.06 -2.11
C ILE A 16 -1.30 0.59 -2.85
N VAL A 17 -1.11 1.87 -2.67
CA VAL A 17 0.03 2.61 -3.20
C VAL A 17 1.02 2.87 -2.08
N VAL A 18 2.28 2.58 -2.33
CA VAL A 18 3.36 2.86 -1.38
C VAL A 18 4.31 3.86 -2.00
N GLU A 19 4.39 5.01 -1.38
CA GLU A 19 5.31 6.10 -1.69
C GLU A 19 6.55 6.03 -0.78
N GLU A 20 7.55 6.89 -0.98
CA GLU A 20 8.88 6.79 -0.40
C GLU A 20 9.32 8.03 0.38
N ASN A 21 9.94 7.75 1.54
CA ASN A 21 10.84 8.66 2.25
C ASN A 21 10.27 10.06 2.57
N ARG A 22 9.01 10.17 2.96
CA ARG A 22 8.43 11.45 3.40
C ARG A 22 7.64 11.30 4.68
N SER A 23 7.95 12.17 5.64
CA SER A 23 7.19 12.25 6.88
C SER A 23 5.78 12.82 6.64
N GLN A 24 4.87 12.48 7.54
CA GLN A 24 3.52 13.04 7.53
C GLN A 24 3.53 14.58 7.47
N THR A 25 4.43 15.22 8.21
CA THR A 25 4.53 16.69 8.24
C THR A 25 5.08 17.29 6.95
N ASN A 26 5.79 16.49 6.14
CA ASN A 26 6.28 16.93 4.83
C ASN A 26 5.17 16.89 3.77
N ILE A 27 4.14 16.09 3.96
CA ILE A 27 3.07 15.85 2.96
C ILE A 27 1.77 16.55 3.35
N ILE A 28 1.30 16.35 4.59
CA ILE A 28 -0.01 16.88 5.01
C ILE A 28 0.08 18.40 5.25
N GLY A 29 -0.74 19.14 4.53
CA GLY A 29 -0.73 20.61 4.49
C GLY A 29 0.29 21.22 3.52
N ASN A 30 1.09 20.41 2.85
CA ASN A 30 2.06 20.88 1.87
C ASN A 30 1.36 21.29 0.54
N LYS A 31 1.64 22.49 0.06
CA LYS A 31 1.08 23.02 -1.19
C LYS A 31 1.58 22.28 -2.44
N SER A 32 2.68 21.55 -2.34
CA SER A 32 3.22 20.70 -3.40
C SER A 32 2.56 19.33 -3.47
N ALA A 33 1.63 19.02 -2.57
CA ALA A 33 0.88 17.76 -2.53
C ALA A 33 -0.65 18.01 -2.55
N PRO A 34 -1.20 18.78 -3.52
CA PRO A 34 -2.60 19.17 -3.50
C PRO A 34 -3.56 17.97 -3.60
N TYR A 35 -3.24 16.96 -4.42
CA TYR A 35 -4.09 15.80 -4.60
C TYR A 35 -4.06 14.88 -3.38
N ILE A 36 -2.90 14.61 -2.81
CA ILE A 36 -2.77 13.84 -1.57
C ILE A 36 -3.55 14.51 -0.43
N ASN A 37 -3.44 15.83 -0.29
CA ASN A 37 -4.21 16.59 0.70
C ASN A 37 -5.73 16.54 0.42
N GLN A 38 -6.15 16.49 -0.83
CA GLN A 38 -7.55 16.28 -1.20
C GLN A 38 -8.03 14.88 -0.78
N LEU A 39 -7.23 13.82 -1.01
CA LEU A 39 -7.53 12.47 -0.54
C LEU A 39 -7.63 12.43 0.99
N ALA A 40 -6.67 13.04 1.70
CA ALA A 40 -6.66 13.09 3.15
C ALA A 40 -7.89 13.84 3.73
N ALA A 41 -8.30 14.94 3.11
CA ALA A 41 -9.46 15.73 3.56
C ALA A 41 -10.80 15.03 3.31
N ASN A 42 -10.89 14.15 2.31
CA ASN A 42 -12.13 13.47 1.91
C ASN A 42 -12.12 11.96 2.17
N GLY A 43 -11.07 11.46 2.80
CA GLY A 43 -10.90 10.08 3.25
C GLY A 43 -10.63 9.98 4.75
N ALA A 44 -10.22 8.83 5.22
CA ALA A 44 -9.77 8.62 6.58
C ALA A 44 -8.25 8.82 6.64
N MET A 45 -7.83 9.93 7.26
CA MET A 45 -6.43 10.26 7.47
C MET A 45 -5.97 9.73 8.83
N MET A 46 -5.00 8.81 8.84
CA MET A 46 -4.41 8.28 10.07
C MET A 46 -3.33 9.24 10.56
N THR A 47 -3.60 9.96 11.65
CA THR A 47 -2.71 11.02 12.14
C THR A 47 -1.52 10.48 12.95
N GLN A 48 -1.54 9.21 13.33
CA GLN A 48 -0.46 8.52 14.04
C GLN A 48 -0.14 7.18 13.36
N SER A 49 0.31 7.26 12.10
CA SER A 49 0.83 6.11 11.37
C SER A 49 2.35 6.12 11.38
N PHE A 50 2.96 4.96 11.63
CA PHE A 50 4.40 4.83 11.78
C PHE A 50 4.92 3.66 10.94
N ALA A 51 6.09 3.85 10.34
CA ALA A 51 6.83 2.75 9.74
C ALA A 51 7.65 2.00 10.81
N GLU A 52 8.06 0.79 10.47
CA GLU A 52 8.71 -0.12 11.43
C GLU A 52 10.18 0.26 11.67
N VAL A 53 10.91 0.54 10.61
CA VAL A 53 12.37 0.73 10.65
C VAL A 53 12.86 1.66 9.52
N HIS A 54 14.15 1.94 9.51
CA HIS A 54 14.94 2.41 8.39
C HIS A 54 15.99 1.34 8.03
N PRO A 55 16.36 1.14 6.74
CA PRO A 55 15.86 1.79 5.53
C PRO A 55 14.58 1.13 4.97
N SER A 56 14.19 1.53 3.74
CA SER A 56 12.94 1.23 3.05
C SER A 56 12.55 -0.23 3.01
N GLU A 57 13.39 -1.12 2.47
CA GLU A 57 13.00 -2.48 2.03
C GLU A 57 12.35 -3.34 3.12
N PRO A 58 12.82 -3.37 4.38
CA PRO A 58 12.15 -4.09 5.46
C PRO A 58 10.69 -3.71 5.68
N ASN A 59 10.32 -2.44 5.45
CA ASN A 59 8.96 -1.94 5.65
C ASN A 59 7.99 -2.49 4.61
N TYR A 60 8.45 -2.67 3.36
CA TYR A 60 7.66 -3.35 2.34
C TYR A 60 7.32 -4.79 2.73
N TYR A 61 8.27 -5.51 3.34
CA TYR A 61 7.99 -6.87 3.86
C TYR A 61 7.10 -6.83 5.10
N ALA A 62 7.22 -5.83 5.96
CA ALA A 62 6.32 -5.65 7.09
C ALA A 62 4.86 -5.53 6.62
N LEU A 63 4.61 -4.69 5.61
CA LEU A 63 3.29 -4.52 5.01
C LEU A 63 2.80 -5.78 4.27
N PHE A 64 3.70 -6.53 3.63
CA PHE A 64 3.32 -7.62 2.74
C PHE A 64 3.32 -9.01 3.40
N ALA A 65 4.18 -9.23 4.40
CA ALA A 65 4.36 -10.54 5.06
C ALA A 65 4.26 -10.49 6.60
N GLY A 66 3.94 -9.34 7.17
CA GLY A 66 3.84 -9.17 8.63
C GLY A 66 5.18 -9.30 9.36
N SER A 67 6.28 -9.20 8.65
CA SER A 67 7.63 -9.34 9.21
C SER A 67 8.64 -8.70 8.26
N THR A 68 9.70 -8.13 8.80
CA THR A 68 10.82 -7.63 7.99
C THR A 68 11.67 -8.76 7.37
N LEU A 69 11.34 -10.03 7.59
CA LEU A 69 12.10 -11.22 7.17
C LEU A 69 13.55 -11.25 7.66
N GLY A 70 13.88 -10.48 8.71
CA GLY A 70 15.24 -10.29 9.19
C GLY A 70 16.12 -9.42 8.30
N VAL A 71 15.54 -8.81 7.26
CA VAL A 71 16.20 -7.82 6.40
C VAL A 71 16.41 -6.55 7.22
N LYS A 72 17.62 -5.99 7.15
CA LYS A 72 18.04 -4.79 7.92
C LYS A 72 18.55 -3.67 7.03
N GLU A 73 18.79 -3.97 5.77
CA GLU A 73 19.38 -3.07 4.78
C GLU A 73 18.66 -3.23 3.45
N ASN A 74 18.76 -2.26 2.57
CA ASN A 74 18.30 -2.41 1.19
C ASN A 74 19.20 -3.42 0.47
N ALA A 75 18.62 -4.53 0.04
CA ALA A 75 19.33 -5.63 -0.61
C ALA A 75 18.61 -6.08 -1.89
N CYS A 76 19.35 -6.74 -2.77
CA CYS A 76 18.76 -7.40 -3.93
C CYS A 76 19.71 -8.45 -4.50
N PRO A 77 19.22 -9.69 -4.69
CA PRO A 77 17.88 -10.16 -4.35
C PRO A 77 17.72 -10.50 -2.87
N VAL A 78 16.53 -10.29 -2.32
CA VAL A 78 16.09 -10.91 -1.07
C VAL A 78 15.33 -12.19 -1.44
N ASN A 79 15.54 -13.26 -0.66
CA ASN A 79 14.85 -14.54 -0.86
C ASN A 79 13.88 -14.80 0.29
N GLY A 80 12.61 -14.49 0.10
CA GLY A 80 11.52 -14.80 1.03
C GLY A 80 11.03 -16.26 0.94
N GLY A 81 11.48 -17.01 -0.06
CA GLY A 81 11.08 -18.41 -0.26
C GLY A 81 9.56 -18.57 -0.37
N ASN A 82 9.03 -19.57 0.34
CA ASN A 82 7.58 -19.82 0.45
C ASN A 82 6.98 -19.26 1.74
N THR A 83 7.62 -18.27 2.37
CA THR A 83 7.05 -17.63 3.55
C THR A 83 5.66 -17.08 3.22
N PRO A 84 4.64 -17.36 4.05
CA PRO A 84 3.30 -16.82 3.85
C PRO A 84 3.32 -15.29 3.75
N ASN A 85 2.53 -14.75 2.84
CA ASN A 85 2.44 -13.33 2.57
C ASN A 85 1.03 -12.98 2.06
N LEU A 86 0.67 -11.72 2.05
CA LEU A 86 -0.66 -11.26 1.65
C LEU A 86 -1.10 -11.84 0.30
N GLY A 87 -0.21 -11.81 -0.70
CA GLY A 87 -0.52 -12.33 -2.03
C GLY A 87 -0.78 -13.84 -2.01
N SER A 88 0.07 -14.62 -1.32
CA SER A 88 -0.10 -16.08 -1.24
C SER A 88 -1.37 -16.47 -0.48
N GLU A 89 -1.72 -15.75 0.60
CA GLU A 89 -2.94 -16.01 1.38
C GLU A 89 -4.20 -15.66 0.60
N LEU A 90 -4.20 -14.55 -0.15
CA LEU A 90 -5.29 -14.20 -1.06
C LEU A 90 -5.50 -15.29 -2.12
N LEU A 91 -4.44 -15.71 -2.79
CA LEU A 91 -4.51 -16.75 -3.82
C LEU A 91 -5.00 -18.10 -3.25
N ALA A 92 -4.51 -18.48 -2.07
CA ALA A 92 -4.95 -19.69 -1.37
C ALA A 92 -6.42 -19.65 -0.96
N ALA A 93 -6.96 -18.47 -0.64
CA ALA A 93 -8.36 -18.25 -0.29
C ALA A 93 -9.28 -18.09 -1.52
N GLY A 94 -8.74 -18.18 -2.74
CA GLY A 94 -9.52 -18.04 -3.98
C GLY A 94 -9.74 -16.61 -4.44
N TYR A 95 -9.07 -15.63 -3.82
CA TYR A 95 -9.01 -14.25 -4.26
C TYR A 95 -7.89 -14.04 -5.28
N THR A 96 -7.79 -12.83 -5.80
CA THR A 96 -6.77 -12.46 -6.79
C THR A 96 -5.83 -11.40 -6.24
N PHE A 97 -4.56 -11.51 -6.59
CA PHE A 97 -3.51 -10.56 -6.25
C PHE A 97 -2.70 -10.19 -7.49
N VAL A 98 -2.32 -8.94 -7.65
CA VAL A 98 -1.35 -8.47 -8.65
C VAL A 98 -0.51 -7.34 -8.04
N GLY A 99 0.79 -7.38 -8.29
CA GLY A 99 1.67 -6.24 -8.04
C GLY A 99 1.94 -5.50 -9.36
N PHE A 100 1.66 -4.21 -9.38
CA PHE A 100 1.99 -3.31 -10.48
C PHE A 100 3.19 -2.46 -10.09
N ALA A 101 4.29 -2.57 -10.84
CA ALA A 101 5.46 -1.75 -10.60
C ALA A 101 5.76 -0.89 -11.83
N GLU A 102 5.89 0.41 -11.63
CA GLU A 102 6.24 1.32 -12.71
C GLU A 102 7.69 1.08 -13.15
N SER A 103 7.93 1.22 -14.43
CA SER A 103 9.23 0.95 -15.06
C SER A 103 9.74 -0.49 -14.91
N LEU A 104 8.91 -1.44 -14.45
CA LEU A 104 9.26 -2.86 -14.48
C LEU A 104 9.54 -3.28 -15.93
N PRO A 105 10.73 -3.83 -16.26
CA PRO A 105 11.15 -4.01 -17.66
C PRO A 105 10.38 -5.10 -18.41
N ALA A 106 9.83 -6.07 -17.68
CA ALA A 106 8.99 -7.14 -18.23
C ALA A 106 8.20 -7.80 -17.12
N VAL A 107 7.11 -8.49 -17.47
CA VAL A 107 6.33 -9.32 -16.54
C VAL A 107 7.23 -10.29 -15.80
N GLY A 108 7.17 -10.29 -14.47
CA GLY A 108 7.96 -11.18 -13.62
C GLY A 108 9.48 -10.96 -13.65
N SER A 109 9.94 -9.81 -14.12
CA SER A 109 11.37 -9.51 -14.21
C SER A 109 12.10 -9.67 -12.87
N PRO A 110 13.22 -10.44 -12.83
CA PRO A 110 14.05 -10.58 -11.63
C PRO A 110 15.07 -9.44 -11.46
N ALA A 111 15.11 -8.47 -12.36
CA ALA A 111 16.09 -7.39 -12.33
C ALA A 111 16.04 -6.62 -11.01
N CYS A 112 17.21 -6.35 -10.41
CA CYS A 112 17.31 -5.52 -9.21
C CYS A 112 17.05 -4.04 -9.51
N ARG A 113 17.47 -3.58 -10.69
CA ARG A 113 17.25 -2.22 -11.20
C ARG A 113 17.07 -2.25 -12.72
N ALA A 114 16.23 -1.33 -13.22
CA ALA A 114 16.10 -1.07 -14.65
C ALA A 114 15.63 0.38 -14.82
N GLY A 115 16.54 1.29 -15.18
CA GLY A 115 16.25 2.72 -15.16
C GLY A 115 15.83 3.17 -13.76
N LYS A 116 14.58 3.62 -13.62
CA LYS A 116 14.00 4.06 -12.35
C LYS A 116 13.24 2.97 -11.59
N TYR A 117 13.11 1.78 -12.14
CA TYR A 117 12.61 0.63 -11.39
C TYR A 117 13.61 0.18 -10.33
N ALA A 118 13.11 -0.08 -9.12
CA ALA A 118 13.89 -0.64 -8.01
C ALA A 118 13.16 -1.82 -7.37
N ARG A 119 13.72 -3.04 -7.49
CA ARG A 119 13.10 -4.26 -6.95
C ARG A 119 12.97 -4.24 -5.43
N LYS A 120 13.81 -3.49 -4.71
CA LYS A 120 13.73 -3.35 -3.25
C LYS A 120 12.38 -2.77 -2.77
N HIS A 121 11.63 -2.10 -3.64
CA HIS A 121 10.28 -1.60 -3.37
C HIS A 121 9.17 -2.58 -3.79
N VAL A 122 9.53 -3.72 -4.36
CA VAL A 122 8.60 -4.69 -4.97
C VAL A 122 8.60 -5.99 -4.15
N PRO A 123 7.92 -6.03 -2.98
CA PRO A 123 8.08 -7.12 -2.02
C PRO A 123 7.65 -8.47 -2.58
N TRP A 124 6.60 -8.54 -3.40
CA TRP A 124 6.10 -9.79 -3.98
C TRP A 124 7.12 -10.53 -4.85
N ALA A 125 8.08 -9.80 -5.44
CA ALA A 125 9.12 -10.38 -6.28
C ALA A 125 10.14 -11.25 -5.50
N SER A 126 10.12 -11.18 -4.17
CA SER A 126 11.03 -11.93 -3.30
C SER A 126 10.48 -13.29 -2.87
N PHE A 127 9.23 -13.62 -3.19
CA PHE A 127 8.57 -14.85 -2.73
C PHE A 127 8.35 -15.84 -3.86
N ALA A 128 8.76 -17.10 -3.63
CA ALA A 128 8.64 -18.18 -4.61
C ALA A 128 7.18 -18.66 -4.78
N ASN A 129 6.31 -18.41 -3.78
CA ASN A 129 4.88 -18.70 -3.81
C ASN A 129 4.02 -17.63 -4.48
N ILE A 130 4.65 -16.58 -5.05
CA ILE A 130 3.98 -15.61 -5.92
C ILE A 130 4.41 -15.87 -7.36
N PRO A 131 3.51 -16.30 -8.27
CA PRO A 131 3.83 -16.50 -9.67
C PRO A 131 4.35 -15.21 -10.32
N GLY A 132 5.38 -15.32 -11.16
CA GLY A 132 5.91 -14.14 -11.88
C GLY A 132 4.87 -13.43 -12.75
N SER A 133 3.83 -14.13 -13.19
CA SER A 133 2.69 -13.55 -13.91
C SER A 133 1.85 -12.56 -13.07
N GLN A 134 2.04 -12.54 -11.75
CA GLN A 134 1.40 -11.57 -10.84
C GLN A 134 2.24 -10.29 -10.65
N SER A 135 3.41 -10.21 -11.27
CA SER A 135 4.29 -9.03 -11.25
C SER A 135 4.23 -8.34 -12.60
N LEU A 136 3.47 -7.28 -12.69
CA LEU A 136 3.17 -6.60 -13.96
C LEU A 136 3.79 -5.19 -13.99
N PRO A 137 4.24 -4.71 -15.18
CA PRO A 137 4.54 -3.31 -15.34
C PRO A 137 3.25 -2.47 -15.15
N PHE A 138 3.39 -1.28 -14.57
CA PHE A 138 2.22 -0.40 -14.32
C PHE A 138 1.45 -0.05 -15.60
N THR A 139 2.08 -0.12 -16.76
CA THR A 139 1.39 0.06 -18.06
C THR A 139 0.29 -0.98 -18.31
N ALA A 140 0.25 -2.07 -17.54
CA ALA A 140 -0.82 -3.07 -17.55
C ALA A 140 -1.98 -2.73 -16.60
N PHE A 141 -1.88 -1.63 -15.84
CA PHE A 141 -2.99 -1.19 -14.98
C PHE A 141 -4.21 -0.87 -15.84
N PRO A 142 -5.41 -1.39 -15.50
CA PRO A 142 -6.58 -1.24 -16.36
C PRO A 142 -7.00 0.21 -16.60
N ALA A 143 -7.53 0.50 -17.77
CA ALA A 143 -8.18 1.77 -18.05
C ALA A 143 -9.50 1.89 -17.25
N PRO A 144 -10.05 3.10 -17.04
CA PRO A 144 -11.23 3.35 -16.22
C PRO A 144 -12.46 2.51 -16.57
N SER A 145 -12.66 2.24 -17.86
CA SER A 145 -13.76 1.38 -18.33
C SER A 145 -13.62 -0.09 -17.91
N SER A 146 -12.47 -0.49 -17.40
CA SER A 146 -12.12 -1.87 -17.06
C SER A 146 -11.75 -2.06 -15.57
N TYR A 147 -12.00 -1.07 -14.72
CA TYR A 147 -11.67 -1.19 -13.28
C TYR A 147 -12.37 -2.35 -12.58
N ALA A 148 -13.54 -2.78 -13.07
CA ALA A 148 -14.23 -3.97 -12.56
C ALA A 148 -13.44 -5.28 -12.81
N SER A 149 -12.38 -5.28 -13.62
CA SER A 149 -11.49 -6.41 -13.84
C SER A 149 -10.20 -6.37 -13.00
N LEU A 150 -10.04 -5.37 -12.14
CA LEU A 150 -8.92 -5.31 -11.20
C LEU A 150 -8.89 -6.55 -10.29
N PRO A 151 -7.71 -6.93 -9.78
CA PRO A 151 -7.64 -7.99 -8.78
C PRO A 151 -8.31 -7.58 -7.47
N THR A 152 -8.59 -8.55 -6.61
CA THR A 152 -9.13 -8.29 -5.27
C THR A 152 -8.21 -7.34 -4.48
N VAL A 153 -6.91 -7.59 -4.51
CA VAL A 153 -5.91 -6.68 -3.93
C VAL A 153 -4.78 -6.48 -4.93
N ALA A 154 -4.38 -5.23 -5.12
CA ALA A 154 -3.15 -4.88 -5.84
C ALA A 154 -2.25 -3.97 -5.01
N LEU A 155 -0.94 -4.22 -5.06
CA LEU A 155 0.06 -3.24 -4.70
C LEU A 155 0.48 -2.47 -5.96
N VAL A 156 0.58 -1.16 -5.84
CA VAL A 156 1.07 -0.26 -6.89
C VAL A 156 2.30 0.46 -6.36
N ILE A 157 3.42 0.29 -7.05
CA ILE A 157 4.70 0.90 -6.71
C ILE A 157 5.10 1.81 -7.87
N PRO A 158 5.09 3.14 -7.68
CA PRO A 158 5.65 4.07 -8.65
C PRO A 158 7.16 3.85 -8.81
N ASN A 159 7.77 4.42 -9.82
CA ASN A 159 9.22 4.38 -9.97
C ASN A 159 9.91 5.39 -9.04
N LEU A 160 11.24 5.33 -8.93
CA LEU A 160 12.04 6.15 -8.00
C LEU A 160 11.85 7.68 -8.13
N ASP A 161 11.40 8.17 -9.27
CA ASP A 161 11.12 9.60 -9.45
C ASP A 161 9.70 9.92 -8.98
N ASP A 162 8.76 9.03 -9.26
CA ASP A 162 7.34 9.24 -9.05
C ASP A 162 6.87 8.79 -7.67
N ASP A 163 7.65 7.94 -6.96
CA ASP A 163 7.44 7.55 -5.57
C ASP A 163 8.00 8.56 -4.55
N MET A 164 8.59 9.66 -4.98
CA MET A 164 9.26 10.70 -4.18
C MET A 164 10.64 10.30 -3.63
N HIS A 165 11.19 9.12 -3.91
CA HIS A 165 12.53 8.72 -3.47
C HIS A 165 13.61 9.64 -4.07
N ASP A 166 13.72 9.66 -5.41
CA ASP A 166 14.62 10.53 -6.14
C ASP A 166 13.91 11.83 -6.58
N GLY A 167 12.60 11.79 -6.77
CA GLY A 167 11.77 12.88 -7.24
C GLY A 167 11.26 13.81 -6.14
N SER A 168 10.55 14.84 -6.58
CA SER A 168 9.94 15.82 -5.67
C SER A 168 8.55 15.36 -5.20
N ILE A 169 8.07 15.94 -4.09
CA ILE A 169 6.70 15.76 -3.61
C ILE A 169 5.68 16.14 -4.68
N ALA A 170 5.93 17.24 -5.43
CA ALA A 170 5.03 17.67 -6.49
C ALA A 170 4.96 16.67 -7.65
N GLN A 171 6.06 15.97 -7.95
CA GLN A 171 6.10 14.96 -8.99
C GLN A 171 5.30 13.71 -8.58
N GLY A 172 5.48 13.21 -7.37
CA GLY A 172 4.71 12.07 -6.87
C GLY A 172 3.20 12.39 -6.73
N ASP A 173 2.86 13.58 -6.23
CA ASP A 173 1.46 14.03 -6.16
C ASP A 173 0.80 14.10 -7.55
N GLU A 174 1.50 14.65 -8.54
CA GLU A 174 1.03 14.71 -9.92
C GLU A 174 0.88 13.31 -10.52
N TRP A 175 1.84 12.41 -10.26
CA TRP A 175 1.76 11.03 -10.73
C TRP A 175 0.51 10.32 -10.15
N LEU A 176 0.26 10.48 -8.85
CA LEU A 176 -0.93 9.94 -8.20
C LEU A 176 -2.21 10.51 -8.81
N TYR A 177 -2.25 11.82 -9.04
CA TYR A 177 -3.40 12.46 -9.69
C TYR A 177 -3.67 11.90 -11.08
N GLN A 178 -2.64 11.88 -11.92
CA GLN A 178 -2.73 11.45 -13.32
C GLN A 178 -3.17 9.97 -13.44
N ASN A 179 -2.64 9.11 -12.59
CA ASN A 179 -2.79 7.67 -12.72
C ASN A 179 -3.93 7.06 -11.88
N LEU A 180 -4.27 7.66 -10.74
CA LEU A 180 -5.16 7.02 -9.78
C LEU A 180 -6.38 7.86 -9.38
N SER A 181 -6.49 9.13 -9.80
CA SER A 181 -7.65 9.95 -9.44
C SER A 181 -8.98 9.39 -9.97
N GLN A 182 -8.97 8.82 -11.17
CA GLN A 182 -10.16 8.19 -11.75
C GLN A 182 -10.52 6.90 -10.99
N TYR A 183 -9.51 6.09 -10.59
CA TYR A 183 -9.76 4.92 -9.75
C TYR A 183 -10.31 5.33 -8.38
N ALA A 184 -9.72 6.30 -7.71
CA ALA A 184 -10.19 6.78 -6.42
C ALA A 184 -11.66 7.23 -6.47
N SER A 185 -12.03 7.99 -7.49
CA SER A 185 -13.41 8.41 -7.71
C SER A 185 -14.35 7.22 -7.97
N TRP A 186 -13.92 6.27 -8.79
CA TRP A 186 -14.68 5.06 -9.12
C TRP A 186 -14.85 4.16 -7.88
N ALA A 187 -13.82 4.02 -7.07
CA ALA A 187 -13.78 3.16 -5.88
C ALA A 187 -14.88 3.53 -4.88
N ARG A 188 -15.18 4.82 -4.69
CA ARG A 188 -16.25 5.29 -3.79
C ARG A 188 -17.64 4.76 -4.17
N ALA A 189 -17.90 4.59 -5.45
CA ALA A 189 -19.20 4.17 -5.96
C ALA A 189 -19.27 2.65 -6.22
N ASN A 190 -18.14 1.93 -6.16
CA ASN A 190 -18.04 0.55 -6.63
C ASN A 190 -17.47 -0.40 -5.57
N ASN A 191 -17.85 -0.22 -4.30
CA ASN A 191 -17.38 -1.07 -3.19
C ASN A 191 -15.88 -1.38 -3.26
N SER A 192 -15.08 -0.36 -3.47
CA SER A 192 -13.62 -0.50 -3.65
C SER A 192 -12.86 0.53 -2.82
N LEU A 193 -11.57 0.33 -2.64
CA LEU A 193 -10.74 1.08 -1.70
C LEU A 193 -9.40 1.45 -2.34
N LEU A 194 -8.95 2.67 -2.09
CA LEU A 194 -7.58 3.12 -2.26
C LEU A 194 -6.96 3.27 -0.88
N ILE A 195 -5.79 2.68 -0.65
CA ILE A 195 -4.93 2.92 0.51
C ILE A 195 -3.67 3.58 -0.03
N LEU A 196 -3.37 4.77 0.45
CA LEU A 196 -2.13 5.48 0.15
C LEU A 196 -1.30 5.53 1.41
N THR A 197 -0.09 5.00 1.38
CA THR A 197 0.84 4.98 2.50
C THR A 197 2.28 5.18 2.02
N TRP A 198 3.20 5.37 2.95
CA TRP A 198 4.64 5.47 2.70
C TRP A 198 5.34 4.29 3.34
N ASP A 199 6.49 3.93 2.82
CA ASP A 199 7.34 2.88 3.38
C ASP A 199 7.99 3.31 4.70
N GLU A 200 8.58 4.50 4.71
CA GLU A 200 9.26 5.15 5.84
C GLU A 200 9.20 6.68 5.70
N ASP A 201 9.59 7.40 6.76
CA ASP A 201 9.70 8.85 6.68
C ASP A 201 11.08 9.29 6.15
N ASP A 202 11.39 10.58 6.20
CA ASP A 202 12.65 11.17 5.77
C ASP A 202 13.79 10.96 6.79
N ASN A 203 13.89 9.75 7.34
CA ASN A 203 14.93 9.30 8.26
C ASN A 203 14.91 9.99 9.65
N THR A 204 13.69 10.29 10.15
CA THR A 204 13.55 10.78 11.52
C THR A 204 13.46 9.63 12.52
N PRO A 205 13.83 9.83 13.81
CA PRO A 205 13.67 8.80 14.83
C PRO A 205 12.22 8.43 15.12
N ARG A 206 11.26 9.26 14.68
CA ARG A 206 9.83 9.02 14.88
C ARG A 206 9.24 8.11 13.83
N ASN A 207 9.78 8.11 12.64
CA ASN A 207 9.35 7.35 11.47
C ASN A 207 7.83 7.46 11.22
N GLN A 208 7.29 8.69 11.28
CA GLN A 208 5.86 8.96 11.15
C GLN A 208 5.50 9.27 9.70
N ILE A 209 4.70 8.41 9.12
CA ILE A 209 4.32 8.41 7.71
C ILE A 209 2.86 8.85 7.50
N PRO A 210 2.51 9.42 6.35
CA PRO A 210 1.11 9.58 5.97
C PRO A 210 0.48 8.21 5.67
N THR A 211 -0.78 8.02 6.08
CA THR A 211 -1.60 6.87 5.65
C THR A 211 -3.03 7.34 5.51
N VAL A 212 -3.60 7.15 4.32
CA VAL A 212 -4.94 7.59 3.95
C VAL A 212 -5.73 6.43 3.37
N PHE A 213 -6.93 6.20 3.90
CA PHE A 213 -7.92 5.30 3.32
C PHE A 213 -8.96 6.13 2.57
N TYR A 214 -9.26 5.76 1.33
CA TYR A 214 -10.20 6.48 0.50
C TYR A 214 -11.02 5.52 -0.35
N GLY A 215 -12.34 5.62 -0.34
CA GLY A 215 -13.19 4.72 -1.12
C GLY A 215 -14.57 4.51 -0.53
N ALA A 216 -15.21 3.41 -0.92
CA ALA A 216 -16.49 3.01 -0.38
C ALA A 216 -16.38 2.65 1.12
N ASN A 217 -17.42 2.96 1.87
CA ASN A 217 -17.53 2.69 3.31
C ASN A 217 -16.46 3.39 4.19
N VAL A 218 -15.65 4.28 3.64
CA VAL A 218 -14.70 5.09 4.41
C VAL A 218 -15.39 6.34 4.91
N ARG A 219 -15.32 6.58 6.23
CA ARG A 219 -15.78 7.84 6.84
C ARG A 219 -14.67 8.87 6.80
N PRO A 220 -14.84 10.00 6.10
CA PRO A 220 -13.87 11.07 6.11
C PRO A 220 -13.61 11.57 7.53
N GLY A 221 -12.34 11.82 7.86
CA GLY A 221 -11.93 12.33 9.16
C GLY A 221 -10.46 12.11 9.46
N ALA A 222 -10.02 12.69 10.58
CA ALA A 222 -8.70 12.48 11.14
C ALA A 222 -8.82 11.50 12.33
N TYR A 223 -8.06 10.41 12.26
CA TYR A 223 -8.09 9.30 13.21
C TYR A 223 -6.75 9.21 13.93
N SER A 224 -6.77 9.14 15.25
CA SER A 224 -5.57 9.28 16.07
C SER A 224 -5.13 7.99 16.76
N GLU A 225 -5.72 6.84 16.43
CA GLU A 225 -5.19 5.58 16.90
C GLU A 225 -3.79 5.34 16.32
N PRO A 226 -2.81 4.92 17.13
CA PRO A 226 -1.49 4.56 16.62
C PRO A 226 -1.58 3.31 15.77
N ILE A 227 -1.09 3.40 14.54
CA ILE A 227 -1.01 2.28 13.59
C ILE A 227 0.37 2.16 12.99
N SER A 228 0.64 1.00 12.40
CA SER A 228 1.82 0.73 11.58
C SER A 228 1.44 -0.08 10.34
N HIS A 229 2.42 -0.48 9.53
CA HIS A 229 2.19 -1.38 8.39
C HIS A 229 1.53 -2.70 8.82
N TYR A 230 1.81 -3.18 10.04
CA TYR A 230 1.18 -4.39 10.57
C TYR A 230 -0.31 -4.22 10.81
N ASN A 231 -0.78 -3.04 11.22
CA ASN A 231 -2.21 -2.76 11.37
C ASN A 231 -2.92 -2.67 10.01
N VAL A 232 -2.25 -2.09 9.00
CA VAL A 232 -2.77 -2.05 7.62
C VAL A 232 -2.90 -3.48 7.09
N LEU A 233 -1.86 -4.32 7.23
CA LEU A 233 -1.92 -5.73 6.84
C LEU A 233 -3.01 -6.49 7.61
N SER A 234 -3.09 -6.33 8.93
CA SER A 234 -4.13 -6.95 9.77
C SER A 234 -5.55 -6.56 9.32
N THR A 235 -5.73 -5.33 8.85
CA THR A 235 -6.99 -4.84 8.30
C THR A 235 -7.34 -5.55 7.00
N LEU A 236 -6.40 -5.67 6.07
CA LEU A 236 -6.57 -6.41 4.81
C LEU A 236 -6.90 -7.88 5.04
N GLU A 237 -6.18 -8.52 5.96
CA GLU A 237 -6.45 -9.91 6.35
C GLU A 237 -7.85 -10.07 6.96
N SER A 238 -8.31 -9.09 7.75
CA SER A 238 -9.67 -9.09 8.31
C SER A 238 -10.75 -8.88 7.24
N MET A 239 -10.48 -8.05 6.23
CA MET A 239 -11.40 -7.82 5.11
C MET A 239 -11.75 -9.10 4.36
N TYR A 240 -10.78 -10.00 4.21
CA TYR A 240 -10.92 -11.20 3.38
C TYR A 240 -10.90 -12.50 4.18
N GLY A 241 -10.93 -12.43 5.52
CA GLY A 241 -10.94 -13.61 6.38
C GLY A 241 -9.66 -14.45 6.27
N LEU A 242 -8.51 -13.80 6.01
CA LEU A 242 -7.22 -14.46 5.85
C LEU A 242 -6.57 -14.76 7.21
N PRO A 243 -5.68 -15.77 7.27
CA PRO A 243 -4.80 -15.97 8.42
C PRO A 243 -3.99 -14.70 8.72
N LYS A 244 -3.72 -14.45 10.00
CA LYS A 244 -2.90 -13.32 10.41
C LYS A 244 -1.41 -13.66 10.28
N LEU A 245 -0.66 -12.82 9.58
CA LEU A 245 0.75 -13.01 9.27
C LEU A 245 1.66 -12.31 10.28
N GLY A 246 2.68 -13.00 10.76
CA GLY A 246 3.73 -12.42 11.57
C GLY A 246 3.24 -11.50 12.69
N TYR A 247 3.76 -10.29 12.75
CA TYR A 247 3.36 -9.28 13.75
C TYR A 247 1.95 -8.70 13.53
N ALA A 248 1.36 -8.86 12.34
CA ALA A 248 -0.04 -8.49 12.10
C ALA A 248 -1.00 -9.30 12.98
N ALA A 249 -0.59 -10.49 13.45
CA ALA A 249 -1.36 -11.29 14.41
C ALA A 249 -1.54 -10.59 15.78
N SER A 250 -0.63 -9.70 16.14
CA SER A 250 -0.69 -8.93 17.40
C SER A 250 -1.12 -7.47 17.18
N ALA A 251 -1.24 -7.04 15.93
CA ALA A 251 -1.70 -5.70 15.57
C ALA A 251 -3.22 -5.73 15.33
N PRO A 252 -4.03 -4.93 16.06
CA PRO A 252 -5.46 -4.88 15.83
C PRO A 252 -5.77 -4.31 14.43
N PRO A 253 -6.81 -4.81 13.75
CA PRO A 253 -7.27 -4.18 12.51
C PRO A 253 -7.85 -2.80 12.80
N ILE A 254 -7.74 -1.89 11.85
CA ILE A 254 -8.33 -0.55 11.90
C ILE A 254 -9.85 -0.70 11.74
N THR A 255 -10.62 -0.22 12.71
CA THR A 255 -12.08 -0.47 12.74
C THR A 255 -12.94 0.79 12.85
N ASP A 256 -12.38 1.92 13.24
CA ASP A 256 -13.11 3.15 13.52
C ASP A 256 -13.34 4.05 12.30
N ILE A 257 -12.67 3.77 11.20
CA ILE A 257 -12.77 4.53 9.94
C ILE A 257 -13.92 4.09 9.01
N TRP A 258 -14.63 2.99 9.36
CA TRP A 258 -15.66 2.44 8.50
C TRP A 258 -17.05 2.99 8.85
N GLY A 259 -17.82 3.30 7.81
CA GLY A 259 -19.22 3.71 7.89
C GLY A 259 -20.13 2.73 7.15
N ALA A 260 -21.40 2.71 7.50
CA ALA A 260 -22.42 1.98 6.75
C ALA A 260 -22.84 2.79 5.51
#